data_2df7e928528bbba960302ae5c81aac63
#
_entry.id   2df7e928528bbba960302ae5c81aac63
#
_cell.length_a   1.000
_cell.length_b   1.000
_cell.length_c   1.000
_cell.angle_alpha   90.00
_cell.angle_beta   90.00
_cell.angle_gamma   90.00
#
_symmetry.space_group_name_H-M   'P 1'
#
loop_
_entity.id
_entity.type
_entity.pdbx_description
1 polymer ?
#
loop_
_entity_poly.entity_id
_entity_poly.type
_entity_poly.pdbx_seq_one_letter_code
_entity_poly.pdbx_strand_id
1 'polypeptide(L)'
;MLTQTTAIKALFIYPVKSLGAVSVSTLDFNSSGVVNDRRYMLVDSKNRMLTLRSHCQLAQFHLTQVVGGWQVSNQQGAGILIEDEASTDQLVDTEVWSTLIRTREKSRQVSQWFSEQLDEWVRLVEFDDLETRYCKVDQHQVPFSFADGFPLLVCNDRSLSQLSRAVDYPLAMARFRPNVVIDMPVDAEFKVSALNSDDGGQLLFIEPCVRCNVPAIDPLTGVFQKDLHPKLKAQLKRAGKVVFGMNACAIRCRQLSVGQVLAISEA
;
A
#
# COMPACT_ATOMS: atom_id res chain seq x y z
N MET A 1 14.36 14.38 -29.88
CA MET A 1 14.59 14.60 -28.44
C MET A 1 14.81 13.24 -27.81
N LEU A 2 15.81 13.08 -26.94
CA LEU A 2 15.98 11.82 -26.20
C LEU A 2 14.81 11.71 -25.21
N THR A 3 14.06 10.62 -25.28
CA THR A 3 12.97 10.34 -24.32
C THR A 3 13.59 10.11 -22.95
N GLN A 4 13.21 10.90 -21.95
CA GLN A 4 13.65 10.67 -20.57
C GLN A 4 13.02 9.37 -20.06
N THR A 5 13.77 8.59 -19.31
CA THR A 5 13.33 7.32 -18.77
C THR A 5 13.63 7.20 -17.28
N THR A 6 12.91 6.31 -16.61
CA THR A 6 13.18 5.88 -15.23
C THR A 6 13.09 4.36 -15.12
N ALA A 7 13.79 3.77 -14.16
CA ALA A 7 13.71 2.35 -13.88
C ALA A 7 12.90 2.07 -12.62
N ILE A 8 12.15 0.97 -12.62
CA ILE A 8 11.50 0.43 -11.42
C ILE A 8 12.57 -0.24 -10.54
N LYS A 9 12.79 0.28 -9.35
CA LYS A 9 13.80 -0.22 -8.39
C LYS A 9 13.27 -1.31 -7.47
N ALA A 10 12.01 -1.19 -7.06
CA ALA A 10 11.37 -2.16 -6.19
C ALA A 10 9.85 -2.11 -6.35
N LEU A 11 9.22 -3.24 -6.07
CA LEU A 11 7.77 -3.41 -6.09
C LEU A 11 7.31 -4.04 -4.79
N PHE A 12 6.18 -3.57 -4.28
CA PHE A 12 5.59 -4.05 -3.03
C PHE A 12 4.08 -4.22 -3.16
N ILE A 13 3.58 -5.25 -2.49
CA ILE A 13 2.17 -5.42 -2.18
C ILE A 13 1.97 -5.49 -0.67
N TYR A 14 0.75 -5.26 -0.25
CA TYR A 14 0.32 -5.29 1.16
C TYR A 14 -0.94 -6.13 1.27
N PRO A 15 -0.85 -7.48 1.28
CA PRO A 15 -2.04 -8.33 1.15
C PRO A 15 -3.12 -8.01 2.18
N VAL A 16 -2.72 -7.70 3.42
CA VAL A 16 -3.62 -7.22 4.47
C VAL A 16 -3.38 -5.72 4.71
N LYS A 17 -4.45 -4.93 4.66
CA LYS A 17 -4.41 -3.49 4.96
C LYS A 17 -3.75 -3.27 6.33
N SER A 18 -2.81 -2.32 6.39
CA SER A 18 -2.08 -1.93 7.61
C SER A 18 -1.00 -2.90 8.12
N LEU A 19 -0.90 -4.13 7.62
CA LEU A 19 0.19 -5.05 7.94
C LEU A 19 1.45 -4.76 7.10
N GLY A 20 2.50 -5.55 7.31
CA GLY A 20 3.79 -5.44 6.65
C GLY A 20 3.73 -5.51 5.12
N ALA A 21 4.77 -4.98 4.47
CA ALA A 21 4.96 -5.04 3.03
C ALA A 21 5.51 -6.42 2.62
N VAL A 22 5.13 -6.88 1.44
CA VAL A 22 5.76 -8.00 0.75
C VAL A 22 6.45 -7.46 -0.50
N SER A 23 7.77 -7.68 -0.59
CA SER A 23 8.53 -7.35 -1.79
C SER A 23 8.25 -8.40 -2.87
N VAL A 24 7.99 -7.94 -4.08
CA VAL A 24 7.71 -8.80 -5.24
C VAL A 24 8.58 -8.40 -6.43
N SER A 25 8.84 -9.35 -7.33
CA SER A 25 9.55 -9.07 -8.57
C SER A 25 8.64 -8.48 -9.66
N THR A 26 7.34 -8.75 -9.56
CA THR A 26 6.32 -8.27 -10.50
C THR A 26 5.07 -7.81 -9.75
N LEU A 27 4.36 -6.82 -10.32
CA LEU A 27 2.99 -6.47 -9.97
C LEU A 27 2.08 -6.85 -11.12
N ASP A 28 1.16 -7.76 -10.87
CA ASP A 28 0.14 -8.14 -11.83
C ASP A 28 -1.15 -7.34 -11.58
N PHE A 29 -1.89 -7.07 -12.66
CA PHE A 29 -3.13 -6.32 -12.62
C PHE A 29 -4.28 -7.17 -13.17
N ASN A 30 -5.42 -7.11 -12.50
CA ASN A 30 -6.66 -7.75 -12.92
C ASN A 30 -7.86 -6.77 -12.86
N SER A 31 -9.07 -7.29 -12.97
CA SER A 31 -10.31 -6.50 -12.90
C SER A 31 -10.56 -5.84 -11.53
N SER A 32 -9.85 -6.25 -10.48
CA SER A 32 -9.95 -5.71 -9.12
C SER A 32 -8.77 -4.80 -8.74
N GLY A 33 -7.85 -4.52 -9.69
CA GLY A 33 -6.66 -3.70 -9.47
C GLY A 33 -5.38 -4.52 -9.37
N VAL A 34 -4.48 -4.15 -8.46
CA VAL A 34 -3.24 -4.90 -8.21
C VAL A 34 -3.57 -6.22 -7.52
N VAL A 35 -3.14 -7.32 -8.14
CA VAL A 35 -3.36 -8.68 -7.59
C VAL A 35 -2.76 -8.78 -6.19
N ASN A 36 -3.54 -9.28 -5.25
CA ASN A 36 -3.16 -9.48 -3.84
C ASN A 36 -2.82 -8.20 -3.07
N ASP A 37 -3.03 -7.01 -3.60
CA ASP A 37 -2.78 -5.78 -2.85
C ASP A 37 -4.02 -5.34 -2.08
N ARG A 38 -3.90 -5.22 -0.75
CA ARG A 38 -4.96 -4.84 0.20
C ARG A 38 -6.25 -5.65 -0.03
N ARG A 39 -6.09 -6.96 -0.33
CA ARG A 39 -7.20 -7.89 -0.51
C ARG A 39 -7.95 -8.14 0.80
N TYR A 40 -7.24 -8.08 1.91
CA TYR A 40 -7.75 -8.33 3.25
C TYR A 40 -7.65 -7.11 4.14
N MET A 41 -8.51 -7.06 5.16
CA MET A 41 -8.55 -5.98 6.15
C MET A 41 -9.03 -6.52 7.50
N LEU A 42 -8.47 -5.99 8.59
CA LEU A 42 -8.98 -6.24 9.94
C LEU A 42 -10.02 -5.18 10.29
N VAL A 43 -11.12 -5.64 10.90
CA VAL A 43 -12.18 -4.78 11.41
C VAL A 43 -12.47 -5.09 12.87
N ASP A 44 -12.91 -4.06 13.63
CA ASP A 44 -13.33 -4.19 15.03
C ASP A 44 -14.75 -4.78 15.18
N SER A 45 -15.23 -4.90 16.42
CA SER A 45 -16.57 -5.40 16.76
C SER A 45 -17.71 -4.56 16.18
N LYS A 46 -17.43 -3.34 15.71
CA LYS A 46 -18.38 -2.45 15.03
C LYS A 46 -18.17 -2.44 13.51
N ASN A 47 -17.43 -3.41 12.98
CA ASN A 47 -17.04 -3.52 11.57
C ASN A 47 -16.26 -2.32 11.00
N ARG A 48 -15.57 -1.55 11.84
CA ARG A 48 -14.74 -0.44 11.43
C ARG A 48 -13.31 -0.92 11.19
N MET A 49 -12.67 -0.42 10.15
CA MET A 49 -11.31 -0.80 9.78
C MET A 49 -10.29 -0.47 10.88
N LEU A 50 -9.41 -1.42 11.18
CA LEU A 50 -8.19 -1.17 11.93
C LEU A 50 -7.12 -0.55 11.01
N THR A 51 -6.43 0.45 11.51
CA THR A 51 -5.38 1.14 10.75
C THR A 51 -4.11 1.31 11.58
N LEU A 52 -2.97 1.49 10.93
CA LEU A 52 -1.72 1.85 11.63
C LEU A 52 -1.84 3.13 12.48
N ARG A 53 -2.83 3.99 12.20
CA ARG A 53 -3.08 5.21 13.01
C ARG A 53 -3.73 4.91 14.35
N SER A 54 -4.58 3.89 14.40
CA SER A 54 -5.26 3.44 15.61
C SER A 54 -4.51 2.30 16.31
N HIS A 55 -3.84 1.43 15.55
CA HIS A 55 -3.19 0.20 16.02
C HIS A 55 -1.80 0.09 15.38
N CYS A 56 -0.84 0.85 15.90
CA CYS A 56 0.52 0.87 15.34
C CYS A 56 1.22 -0.49 15.42
N GLN A 57 0.84 -1.37 16.38
CA GLN A 57 1.32 -2.74 16.50
C GLN A 57 1.02 -3.62 15.28
N LEU A 58 0.08 -3.24 14.40
CA LEU A 58 -0.16 -3.95 13.14
C LEU A 58 1.07 -4.00 12.23
N ALA A 59 2.01 -3.06 12.37
CA ALA A 59 3.28 -3.08 11.65
C ALA A 59 4.17 -4.29 11.99
N GLN A 60 3.95 -4.93 13.15
CA GLN A 60 4.74 -6.08 13.61
C GLN A 60 4.36 -7.41 12.94
N PHE A 61 3.24 -7.43 12.20
CA PHE A 61 2.82 -8.62 11.48
C PHE A 61 3.42 -8.61 10.08
N HIS A 62 4.19 -9.66 9.79
CA HIS A 62 4.86 -9.87 8.51
C HIS A 62 4.14 -10.95 7.71
N LEU A 63 4.14 -10.79 6.39
CA LEU A 63 3.52 -11.75 5.49
C LEU A 63 4.59 -12.34 4.56
N THR A 64 4.47 -13.64 4.33
CA THR A 64 5.25 -14.36 3.34
C THR A 64 4.30 -15.17 2.47
N GLN A 65 4.45 -15.08 1.16
CA GLN A 65 3.70 -15.93 0.26
C GLN A 65 4.19 -17.37 0.35
N VAL A 66 3.25 -18.29 0.52
CA VAL A 66 3.50 -19.73 0.54
C VAL A 66 2.55 -20.43 -0.44
N VAL A 67 2.75 -21.74 -0.67
CA VAL A 67 1.80 -22.51 -1.45
C VAL A 67 0.44 -22.52 -0.73
N GLY A 68 -0.59 -22.07 -1.42
CA GLY A 68 -1.97 -22.04 -0.92
C GLY A 68 -2.33 -20.87 -0.04
N GLY A 69 -1.49 -19.79 0.03
CA GLY A 69 -1.89 -18.57 0.73
C GLY A 69 -0.78 -17.70 1.28
N TRP A 70 -1.11 -17.03 2.39
CA TRP A 70 -0.23 -16.08 3.07
C TRP A 70 0.07 -16.53 4.49
N GLN A 71 1.32 -16.87 4.77
CA GLN A 71 1.78 -17.07 6.13
C GLN A 71 1.95 -15.72 6.82
N VAL A 72 1.16 -15.45 7.83
CA VAL A 72 1.33 -14.30 8.73
C VAL A 72 2.17 -14.73 9.92
N SER A 73 3.10 -13.90 10.36
CA SER A 73 3.87 -14.11 11.59
C SER A 73 4.00 -12.81 12.38
N ASN A 74 4.05 -12.91 13.70
CA ASN A 74 4.39 -11.80 14.58
C ASN A 74 5.89 -11.83 14.91
N GLN A 75 6.38 -10.85 15.67
CA GLN A 75 7.79 -10.78 16.09
C GLN A 75 8.23 -11.92 17.05
N GLN A 76 7.29 -12.55 17.76
CA GLN A 76 7.55 -13.66 18.67
C GLN A 76 7.59 -15.01 17.94
N GLY A 77 7.37 -15.04 16.63
CA GLY A 77 7.38 -16.26 15.83
C GLY A 77 6.04 -17.01 15.81
N ALA A 78 5.02 -16.54 16.52
CA ALA A 78 3.67 -17.08 16.36
C ALA A 78 3.13 -16.74 14.98
N GLY A 79 2.43 -17.67 14.34
CA GLY A 79 1.94 -17.46 12.97
C GLY A 79 0.67 -18.20 12.67
N ILE A 80 0.01 -17.78 11.58
CA ILE A 80 -1.23 -18.36 11.05
C ILE A 80 -1.20 -18.29 9.52
N LEU A 81 -1.82 -19.26 8.84
CA LEU A 81 -2.00 -19.26 7.40
C LEU A 81 -3.35 -18.63 7.03
N ILE A 82 -3.34 -17.66 6.14
CA ILE A 82 -4.52 -17.18 5.42
C ILE A 82 -4.57 -17.97 4.12
N GLU A 83 -5.43 -18.98 4.05
CA GLU A 83 -5.58 -19.87 2.89
C GLU A 83 -6.29 -19.14 1.74
N ASP A 84 -5.83 -19.32 0.50
CA ASP A 84 -6.40 -18.64 -0.68
C ASP A 84 -7.87 -19.03 -0.90
N GLU A 85 -8.21 -20.32 -0.78
CA GLU A 85 -9.53 -20.85 -1.11
C GLU A 85 -10.52 -20.84 0.07
N ALA A 86 -10.04 -20.69 1.31
CA ALA A 86 -10.92 -20.67 2.47
C ALA A 86 -11.63 -19.33 2.60
N SER A 87 -12.94 -19.33 2.58
CA SER A 87 -13.80 -18.19 2.95
C SER A 87 -15.03 -18.72 3.66
N THR A 88 -15.54 -17.94 4.62
CA THR A 88 -16.82 -18.24 5.26
C THR A 88 -17.96 -17.68 4.41
N ASP A 89 -19.19 -18.15 4.62
CA ASP A 89 -20.39 -17.56 3.99
C ASP A 89 -20.86 -16.29 4.71
N GLN A 90 -20.16 -15.87 5.78
CA GLN A 90 -20.56 -14.74 6.60
C GLN A 90 -20.23 -13.42 5.90
N LEU A 91 -21.26 -12.73 5.43
CA LEU A 91 -21.17 -11.38 4.90
C LEU A 91 -21.02 -10.37 6.05
N VAL A 92 -20.20 -9.34 5.82
CA VAL A 92 -19.89 -8.29 6.79
C VAL A 92 -19.93 -6.96 6.06
N ASP A 93 -20.87 -6.11 6.43
CA ASP A 93 -20.88 -4.73 5.93
C ASP A 93 -19.82 -3.93 6.72
N THR A 94 -18.80 -3.44 6.01
CA THR A 94 -17.67 -2.71 6.58
C THR A 94 -17.60 -1.29 6.03
N GLU A 95 -16.92 -0.42 6.74
CA GLU A 95 -16.68 0.95 6.29
C GLU A 95 -15.18 1.18 6.06
N VAL A 96 -14.83 1.58 4.85
CA VAL A 96 -13.49 2.09 4.52
C VAL A 96 -13.60 3.58 4.27
N TRP A 97 -13.11 4.38 5.21
CA TRP A 97 -13.34 5.83 5.30
C TRP A 97 -14.84 6.14 5.39
N SER A 98 -15.46 6.66 4.39
CA SER A 98 -16.90 6.95 4.33
C SER A 98 -17.64 6.06 3.32
N THR A 99 -16.98 5.01 2.82
CA THR A 99 -17.57 4.10 1.83
C THR A 99 -17.95 2.80 2.51
N LEU A 100 -19.24 2.47 2.47
CA LEU A 100 -19.74 1.15 2.89
C LEU A 100 -19.37 0.12 1.81
N ILE A 101 -18.83 -0.99 2.24
CA ILE A 101 -18.39 -2.09 1.38
C ILE A 101 -18.89 -3.39 1.99
N ARG A 102 -19.56 -4.20 1.20
CA ARG A 102 -19.89 -5.56 1.59
C ARG A 102 -18.66 -6.43 1.43
N THR A 103 -18.31 -7.14 2.48
CA THR A 103 -17.14 -8.00 2.56
C THR A 103 -17.56 -9.38 3.05
N ARG A 104 -16.61 -10.30 3.06
CA ARG A 104 -16.80 -11.64 3.59
C ARG A 104 -15.76 -11.92 4.67
N GLU A 105 -16.17 -12.56 5.79
CA GLU A 105 -15.18 -13.02 6.75
C GLU A 105 -14.32 -14.10 6.10
N LYS A 106 -12.99 -13.91 6.09
CA LYS A 106 -12.05 -14.82 5.44
C LYS A 106 -11.94 -16.16 6.17
N SER A 107 -11.75 -16.12 7.47
CA SER A 107 -11.60 -17.31 8.29
C SER A 107 -11.83 -16.98 9.77
N ARG A 108 -12.67 -17.75 10.45
CA ARG A 108 -12.91 -17.59 11.90
C ARG A 108 -11.63 -17.88 12.69
N GLN A 109 -10.86 -18.87 12.29
CA GLN A 109 -9.62 -19.25 12.95
C GLN A 109 -8.58 -18.12 12.85
N VAL A 110 -8.46 -17.49 11.67
CA VAL A 110 -7.56 -16.34 11.46
C VAL A 110 -8.05 -15.13 12.24
N SER A 111 -9.36 -14.86 12.25
CA SER A 111 -9.97 -13.78 13.04
C SER A 111 -9.69 -13.95 14.55
N GLN A 112 -9.86 -15.17 15.06
CA GLN A 112 -9.56 -15.50 16.45
C GLN A 112 -8.07 -15.31 16.77
N TRP A 113 -7.17 -15.81 15.91
CA TRP A 113 -5.72 -15.63 16.08
C TRP A 113 -5.34 -14.15 16.18
N PHE A 114 -5.83 -13.30 15.26
CA PHE A 114 -5.57 -11.85 15.35
C PHE A 114 -6.17 -11.23 16.62
N SER A 115 -7.35 -11.68 17.05
CA SER A 115 -7.97 -11.19 18.28
C SER A 115 -7.11 -11.50 19.52
N GLU A 116 -6.51 -12.68 19.58
CA GLU A 116 -5.58 -13.09 20.63
C GLU A 116 -4.26 -12.27 20.57
N GLN A 117 -3.74 -12.02 19.35
CA GLN A 117 -2.51 -11.23 19.21
C GLN A 117 -2.68 -9.74 19.53
N LEU A 118 -3.88 -9.19 19.35
CA LEU A 118 -4.16 -7.77 19.56
C LEU A 118 -4.82 -7.49 20.93
N ASP A 119 -5.18 -8.55 21.68
CA ASP A 119 -5.99 -8.46 22.93
C ASP A 119 -7.29 -7.65 22.70
N GLU A 120 -7.89 -7.83 21.52
CA GLU A 120 -9.09 -7.13 21.09
C GLU A 120 -9.88 -8.01 20.12
N TRP A 121 -11.21 -7.97 20.19
CA TRP A 121 -12.01 -8.68 19.22
C TRP A 121 -11.86 -8.06 17.84
N VAL A 122 -11.37 -8.83 16.88
CA VAL A 122 -11.23 -8.41 15.48
C VAL A 122 -11.64 -9.52 14.53
N ARG A 123 -11.95 -9.14 13.31
CA ARG A 123 -12.29 -10.03 12.22
C ARG A 123 -11.45 -9.72 11.00
N LEU A 124 -10.91 -10.75 10.34
CA LEU A 124 -10.28 -10.61 9.02
C LEU A 124 -11.36 -10.72 7.95
N VAL A 125 -11.53 -9.66 7.17
CA VAL A 125 -12.46 -9.63 6.04
C VAL A 125 -11.72 -9.59 4.71
N GLU A 126 -12.33 -10.22 3.70
CA GLU A 126 -11.87 -10.24 2.33
C GLU A 126 -12.74 -9.33 1.47
N PHE A 127 -12.09 -8.59 0.56
CA PHE A 127 -12.77 -7.77 -0.43
C PHE A 127 -13.53 -8.70 -1.40
N ASP A 128 -14.83 -8.48 -1.54
CA ASP A 128 -15.65 -9.22 -2.51
C ASP A 128 -15.45 -8.63 -3.91
N ASP A 129 -15.09 -9.47 -4.89
CA ASP A 129 -14.88 -9.03 -6.28
C ASP A 129 -16.16 -8.54 -6.97
N LEU A 130 -17.32 -8.82 -6.38
CA LEU A 130 -18.61 -8.26 -6.83
C LEU A 130 -18.80 -6.82 -6.36
N GLU A 131 -18.09 -6.40 -5.33
CA GLU A 131 -18.03 -5.01 -4.87
C GLU A 131 -16.96 -4.26 -5.65
N THR A 132 -17.21 -3.01 -5.96
CA THR A 132 -16.29 -2.23 -6.78
C THR A 132 -16.03 -0.88 -6.17
N ARG A 133 -14.74 -0.63 -5.88
CA ARG A 133 -14.21 0.70 -5.58
C ARG A 133 -13.41 1.16 -6.79
N TYR A 134 -13.68 2.37 -7.25
CA TYR A 134 -13.01 2.93 -8.40
C TYR A 134 -12.34 4.26 -8.08
N CYS A 135 -11.11 4.44 -8.56
CA CYS A 135 -10.54 5.74 -8.79
C CYS A 135 -10.97 6.22 -10.18
N LYS A 136 -11.58 7.40 -10.26
CA LYS A 136 -11.96 8.01 -11.53
C LYS A 136 -10.83 8.93 -11.99
N VAL A 137 -10.28 8.64 -13.17
CA VAL A 137 -9.24 9.45 -13.82
C VAL A 137 -9.64 9.67 -15.27
N ASP A 138 -9.97 10.90 -15.62
CA ASP A 138 -10.53 11.25 -16.90
C ASP A 138 -11.77 10.37 -17.23
N GLN A 139 -11.71 9.64 -18.33
CA GLN A 139 -12.74 8.70 -18.74
C GLN A 139 -12.57 7.28 -18.18
N HIS A 140 -11.50 7.03 -17.38
CA HIS A 140 -11.19 5.71 -16.85
C HIS A 140 -11.75 5.53 -15.45
N GLN A 141 -12.25 4.33 -15.17
CA GLN A 141 -12.58 3.84 -13.84
C GLN A 141 -11.59 2.73 -13.50
N VAL A 142 -10.64 3.02 -12.61
CA VAL A 142 -9.59 2.07 -12.22
C VAL A 142 -9.97 1.42 -10.90
N PRO A 143 -10.20 0.11 -10.90
CA PRO A 143 -10.63 -0.62 -9.72
C PRO A 143 -9.49 -0.74 -8.70
N PHE A 144 -9.86 -0.85 -7.43
CA PHE A 144 -8.94 -1.16 -6.33
C PHE A 144 -9.70 -1.70 -5.11
N SER A 145 -9.01 -2.47 -4.29
CA SER A 145 -9.59 -3.13 -3.11
C SER A 145 -9.58 -2.22 -1.87
N PHE A 146 -8.98 -2.62 -0.74
CA PHE A 146 -8.96 -1.84 0.50
C PHE A 146 -7.87 -0.76 0.57
N ALA A 147 -7.19 -0.41 -0.54
CA ALA A 147 -6.29 0.74 -0.56
C ALA A 147 -7.02 2.04 -0.15
N ASP A 148 -6.29 3.05 0.32
CA ASP A 148 -6.95 4.23 0.94
C ASP A 148 -7.76 5.06 -0.07
N GLY A 149 -7.12 5.75 -1.00
CA GLY A 149 -7.82 6.61 -1.94
C GLY A 149 -7.48 6.32 -3.40
N PHE A 150 -6.34 5.66 -3.64
CA PHE A 150 -5.84 5.37 -4.98
C PHE A 150 -5.30 3.95 -5.07
N PRO A 151 -5.33 3.34 -6.27
CA PRO A 151 -4.84 1.98 -6.48
C PRO A 151 -3.37 1.81 -6.18
N LEU A 152 -2.56 2.82 -6.48
CA LEU A 152 -1.10 2.77 -6.40
C LEU A 152 -0.53 4.00 -5.71
N LEU A 153 0.60 3.78 -5.03
CA LEU A 153 1.51 4.82 -4.58
C LEU A 153 2.88 4.58 -5.24
N VAL A 154 3.39 5.59 -5.93
CA VAL A 154 4.74 5.61 -6.51
C VAL A 154 5.63 6.51 -5.67
N CYS A 155 6.78 6.01 -5.23
CA CYS A 155 7.77 6.78 -4.49
C CYS A 155 9.12 6.76 -5.21
N ASN A 156 9.92 7.82 -5.01
CA ASN A 156 11.24 7.98 -5.61
C ASN A 156 12.33 7.66 -4.58
N ASP A 157 13.23 6.74 -4.92
CA ASP A 157 14.31 6.29 -4.05
C ASP A 157 15.31 7.42 -3.71
N ARG A 158 15.63 8.28 -4.69
CA ARG A 158 16.52 9.43 -4.44
C ARG A 158 15.87 10.48 -3.54
N SER A 159 14.56 10.70 -3.66
CA SER A 159 13.82 11.59 -2.75
C SER A 159 13.83 11.04 -1.32
N LEU A 160 13.69 9.71 -1.13
CA LEU A 160 13.84 9.08 0.18
C LEU A 160 15.25 9.23 0.74
N SER A 161 16.26 9.00 -0.09
CA SER A 161 17.67 9.14 0.32
C SER A 161 18.01 10.58 0.76
N GLN A 162 17.47 11.57 0.06
CA GLN A 162 17.61 12.98 0.48
C GLN A 162 16.86 13.26 1.77
N LEU A 163 15.64 12.77 1.91
CA LEU A 163 14.85 12.94 3.14
C LEU A 163 15.56 12.32 4.35
N SER A 164 16.12 11.11 4.20
CA SER A 164 16.88 10.44 5.27
C SER A 164 18.04 11.31 5.77
N ARG A 165 18.80 11.90 4.84
CA ARG A 165 19.88 12.84 5.19
C ARG A 165 19.36 14.09 5.89
N ALA A 166 18.25 14.66 5.39
CA ALA A 166 17.68 15.90 5.94
C ALA A 166 17.10 15.74 7.36
N VAL A 167 16.60 14.55 7.71
CA VAL A 167 16.09 14.27 9.07
C VAL A 167 17.14 13.65 9.99
N ASP A 168 18.33 13.36 9.47
CA ASP A 168 19.43 12.65 10.16
C ASP A 168 18.94 11.34 10.78
N TYR A 169 18.28 10.53 9.96
CA TYR A 169 17.72 9.24 10.36
C TYR A 169 17.57 8.32 9.13
N PRO A 170 18.03 7.05 9.21
CA PRO A 170 17.88 6.09 8.11
C PRO A 170 16.42 5.68 7.94
N LEU A 171 15.79 6.19 6.86
CA LEU A 171 14.39 5.91 6.57
C LEU A 171 14.25 4.70 5.64
N ALA A 172 13.49 3.71 6.05
CA ALA A 172 13.07 2.62 5.17
C ALA A 172 11.89 3.07 4.28
N MET A 173 11.90 2.69 2.99
CA MET A 173 10.82 2.98 2.04
C MET A 173 9.46 2.43 2.51
N ALA A 174 9.46 1.31 3.23
CA ALA A 174 8.26 0.68 3.81
C ALA A 174 7.45 1.61 4.73
N ARG A 175 8.05 2.66 5.31
CA ARG A 175 7.33 3.69 6.11
C ARG A 175 6.27 4.42 5.29
N PHE A 176 6.52 4.60 4.01
CA PHE A 176 5.63 5.30 3.08
C PHE A 176 4.67 4.37 2.35
N ARG A 177 4.87 3.07 2.44
CA ARG A 177 4.00 2.02 1.91
C ARG A 177 3.72 2.12 0.40
N PRO A 178 4.73 2.36 -0.47
CA PRO A 178 4.54 2.41 -1.90
C PRO A 178 4.27 1.03 -2.50
N ASN A 179 3.61 1.02 -3.68
CA ASN A 179 3.57 -0.16 -4.53
C ASN A 179 4.74 -0.17 -5.52
N VAL A 180 5.15 0.99 -6.02
CA VAL A 180 6.21 1.14 -7.02
C VAL A 180 7.27 2.10 -6.50
N VAL A 181 8.53 1.71 -6.55
CA VAL A 181 9.67 2.58 -6.27
C VAL A 181 10.45 2.81 -7.55
N ILE A 182 10.66 4.07 -7.90
CA ILE A 182 11.37 4.51 -9.11
C ILE A 182 12.70 5.19 -8.77
N ASP A 183 13.59 5.33 -9.76
CA ASP A 183 14.85 6.04 -9.64
C ASP A 183 14.88 7.27 -10.56
N MET A 184 14.61 8.43 -10.00
CA MET A 184 14.60 9.72 -10.70
C MET A 184 15.42 10.76 -9.92
N PRO A 185 15.81 11.90 -10.54
CA PRO A 185 16.30 13.04 -9.78
C PRO A 185 15.34 13.39 -8.64
N VAL A 186 15.88 13.91 -7.56
CA VAL A 186 15.09 14.27 -6.36
C VAL A 186 13.94 15.19 -6.74
N ASP A 187 12.76 14.85 -6.25
CA ASP A 187 11.53 15.62 -6.47
C ASP A 187 11.02 15.66 -7.93
N ALA A 188 11.71 14.97 -8.86
CA ALA A 188 11.28 14.97 -10.25
C ALA A 188 9.92 14.28 -10.45
N GLU A 189 9.56 13.34 -9.56
CA GLU A 189 8.26 12.67 -9.59
C GLU A 189 7.07 13.63 -9.54
N PHE A 190 7.23 14.82 -8.96
CA PHE A 190 6.16 15.82 -8.89
C PHE A 190 5.93 16.59 -10.20
N LYS A 191 6.76 16.36 -11.21
CA LYS A 191 6.67 16.98 -12.55
C LYS A 191 6.26 15.99 -13.63
N VAL A 192 5.97 14.75 -13.24
CA VAL A 192 5.58 13.67 -14.14
C VAL A 192 4.06 13.58 -14.22
N SER A 193 3.52 13.46 -15.43
CA SER A 193 2.11 13.14 -15.65
C SER A 193 1.88 11.64 -15.82
N ALA A 194 2.82 10.94 -16.48
CA ALA A 194 2.74 9.50 -16.67
C ALA A 194 4.11 8.84 -16.84
N LEU A 195 4.17 7.55 -16.49
CA LEU A 195 5.24 6.64 -16.88
C LEU A 195 4.65 5.61 -17.85
N ASN A 196 5.31 5.44 -18.99
CA ASN A 196 4.79 4.64 -20.10
C ASN A 196 5.68 3.43 -20.35
N SER A 197 5.09 2.27 -20.48
CA SER A 197 5.77 1.05 -20.89
C SER A 197 5.68 0.82 -22.40
N ASP A 198 6.63 0.06 -22.95
CA ASP A 198 6.72 -0.20 -24.40
C ASP A 198 5.51 -1.00 -24.94
N ASP A 199 4.81 -1.74 -24.09
CA ASP A 199 3.59 -2.49 -24.43
C ASP A 199 2.31 -1.63 -24.42
N GLY A 200 2.44 -0.32 -24.17
CA GLY A 200 1.34 0.64 -24.15
C GLY A 200 0.63 0.77 -22.79
N GLY A 201 1.13 0.12 -21.75
CA GLY A 201 0.69 0.35 -20.37
C GLY A 201 1.16 1.70 -19.84
N GLN A 202 0.39 2.30 -18.95
CA GLN A 202 0.68 3.62 -18.37
C GLN A 202 0.44 3.62 -16.87
N LEU A 203 1.34 4.24 -16.12
CA LEU A 203 1.12 4.69 -14.75
C LEU A 203 0.82 6.18 -14.78
N LEU A 204 -0.45 6.55 -14.65
CA LEU A 204 -0.88 7.95 -14.57
C LEU A 204 -0.68 8.47 -13.15
N PHE A 205 0.06 9.56 -13.02
CA PHE A 205 0.28 10.26 -11.75
C PHE A 205 -0.87 11.26 -11.54
N ILE A 206 -1.59 11.11 -10.41
CA ILE A 206 -2.83 11.84 -10.18
C ILE A 206 -2.58 13.08 -9.32
N GLU A 207 -1.98 12.86 -8.14
CA GLU A 207 -1.69 13.94 -7.20
C GLU A 207 -0.58 13.54 -6.22
N PRO A 208 0.12 14.52 -5.62
CA PRO A 208 1.05 14.25 -4.53
C PRO A 208 0.34 13.58 -3.34
N CYS A 209 0.91 12.48 -2.85
CA CYS A 209 0.32 11.74 -1.74
C CYS A 209 0.50 12.50 -0.41
N VAL A 210 -0.60 12.98 0.15
CA VAL A 210 -0.62 13.64 1.47
C VAL A 210 -0.38 12.61 2.56
N ARG A 211 0.60 12.90 3.41
CA ARG A 211 1.04 11.97 4.46
C ARG A 211 0.41 12.30 5.81
N CYS A 212 -0.05 11.25 6.48
CA CYS A 212 -0.45 11.28 7.87
C CYS A 212 0.77 11.00 8.79
N ASN A 213 0.52 10.58 10.03
CA ASN A 213 1.58 10.24 11.00
C ASN A 213 2.21 8.85 10.80
N VAL A 214 1.66 7.99 9.95
CA VAL A 214 2.15 6.61 9.72
C VAL A 214 3.64 6.54 9.36
N PRO A 215 4.25 7.42 8.56
CA PRO A 215 5.68 7.38 8.29
C PRO A 215 6.58 7.50 9.52
N ALA A 216 6.06 8.01 10.64
CA ALA A 216 6.77 8.06 11.90
C ALA A 216 6.66 6.76 12.72
N ILE A 217 5.86 5.78 12.29
CA ILE A 217 5.80 4.46 12.89
C ILE A 217 6.95 3.62 12.32
N ASP A 218 7.69 2.98 13.19
CA ASP A 218 8.72 2.02 12.77
C ASP A 218 8.04 0.80 12.14
N PRO A 219 8.36 0.45 10.88
CA PRO A 219 7.66 -0.61 10.16
C PRO A 219 7.97 -2.03 10.66
N LEU A 220 8.99 -2.18 11.49
CA LEU A 220 9.35 -3.47 12.09
C LEU A 220 8.75 -3.60 13.49
N THR A 221 8.90 -2.57 14.33
CA THR A 221 8.54 -2.63 15.75
C THR A 221 7.14 -2.09 16.06
N GLY A 222 6.52 -1.37 15.13
CA GLY A 222 5.25 -0.67 15.38
C GLY A 222 5.36 0.53 16.32
N VAL A 223 6.56 0.90 16.73
CA VAL A 223 6.77 2.02 17.67
C VAL A 223 6.61 3.35 16.95
N PHE A 224 5.76 4.23 17.48
CA PHE A 224 5.64 5.61 17.01
C PHE A 224 6.83 6.44 17.50
N GLN A 225 7.62 6.95 16.57
CA GLN A 225 8.84 7.72 16.84
C GLN A 225 8.51 9.22 16.97
N LYS A 226 8.27 9.66 18.19
CA LYS A 226 7.84 11.03 18.52
C LYS A 226 8.80 12.09 18.00
N ASP A 227 10.11 11.85 18.03
CA ASP A 227 11.14 12.81 17.61
C ASP A 227 11.29 12.86 16.08
N LEU A 228 11.00 11.77 15.38
CA LEU A 228 11.04 11.70 13.92
C LEU A 228 9.84 12.41 13.29
N HIS A 229 8.67 12.31 13.89
CA HIS A 229 7.44 12.86 13.33
C HIS A 229 7.51 14.35 12.97
N PRO A 230 7.95 15.27 13.86
CA PRO A 230 8.07 16.69 13.52
C PRO A 230 9.13 16.96 12.45
N LYS A 231 10.24 16.20 12.44
CA LYS A 231 11.28 16.31 11.42
C LYS A 231 10.73 15.96 10.04
N LEU A 232 10.02 14.83 9.90
CA LEU A 232 9.35 14.42 8.65
C LEU A 232 8.36 15.50 8.20
N LYS A 233 7.52 16.00 9.11
CA LYS A 233 6.52 17.02 8.81
C LYS A 233 7.15 18.30 8.29
N ALA A 234 8.28 18.73 8.86
CA ALA A 234 9.00 19.92 8.42
C ALA A 234 9.61 19.75 7.01
N GLN A 235 10.28 18.63 6.76
CA GLN A 235 10.98 18.38 5.50
C GLN A 235 10.03 18.07 4.32
N LEU A 236 8.88 17.48 4.59
CA LEU A 236 7.90 17.08 3.57
C LEU A 236 6.84 18.16 3.28
N LYS A 237 6.92 19.33 3.90
CA LYS A 237 5.92 20.39 3.71
C LYS A 237 6.06 21.04 2.33
N ARG A 238 5.01 20.91 1.49
CA ARG A 238 4.88 21.53 0.17
C ARG A 238 3.50 22.16 0.04
N ALA A 239 3.42 23.41 -0.35
CA ALA A 239 2.16 24.16 -0.50
C ALA A 239 1.16 23.94 0.65
N GLY A 240 1.67 23.95 1.90
CA GLY A 240 0.85 23.79 3.11
C GLY A 240 0.51 22.35 3.49
N LYS A 241 0.75 21.37 2.62
CA LYS A 241 0.51 19.92 2.86
C LYS A 241 1.84 19.20 3.11
N VAL A 242 1.79 18.09 3.86
CA VAL A 242 2.93 17.19 4.07
C VAL A 242 2.81 16.10 3.02
N VAL A 243 3.72 16.04 2.03
CA VAL A 243 3.61 15.14 0.88
C VAL A 243 4.88 14.32 0.66
N PHE A 244 4.72 13.08 0.22
CA PHE A 244 5.81 12.21 -0.25
C PHE A 244 5.26 11.15 -1.18
N GLY A 245 5.83 11.05 -2.40
CA GLY A 245 5.37 10.17 -3.46
C GLY A 245 4.12 10.69 -4.17
N MET A 246 3.70 9.97 -5.19
CA MET A 246 2.59 10.28 -6.06
C MET A 246 1.54 9.17 -6.02
N ASN A 247 0.28 9.55 -5.77
CA ASN A 247 -0.85 8.68 -6.00
C ASN A 247 -0.98 8.44 -7.51
N ALA A 248 -1.22 7.19 -7.90
CA ALA A 248 -1.22 6.80 -9.30
C ALA A 248 -2.29 5.74 -9.62
N CYS A 249 -2.62 5.65 -10.89
CA CYS A 249 -3.48 4.64 -11.47
C CYS A 249 -2.76 3.93 -12.62
N ALA A 250 -2.94 2.62 -12.76
CA ALA A 250 -2.45 1.85 -13.89
C ALA A 250 -3.53 1.75 -14.97
N ILE A 251 -3.21 2.17 -16.19
CA ILE A 251 -4.10 2.11 -17.34
C ILE A 251 -3.50 1.16 -18.39
N ARG A 252 -4.27 0.18 -18.83
CA ARG A 252 -3.81 -0.83 -19.80
C ARG A 252 -2.53 -1.57 -19.39
N CYS A 253 -2.14 -1.52 -18.12
CA CYS A 253 -1.06 -2.32 -17.58
C CYS A 253 -1.54 -3.74 -17.29
N ARG A 254 -0.79 -4.75 -17.74
CA ARG A 254 -0.99 -6.14 -17.35
C ARG A 254 -0.04 -6.54 -16.23
N GLN A 255 1.19 -6.05 -16.31
CA GLN A 255 2.25 -6.37 -15.37
C GLN A 255 3.28 -5.23 -15.33
N LEU A 256 3.91 -5.03 -14.19
CA LEU A 256 5.13 -4.25 -14.00
C LEU A 256 6.21 -5.15 -13.39
N SER A 257 7.47 -4.93 -13.74
CA SER A 257 8.60 -5.73 -13.26
C SER A 257 9.72 -4.87 -12.69
N VAL A 258 10.41 -5.38 -11.67
CA VAL A 258 11.63 -4.75 -11.17
C VAL A 258 12.67 -4.70 -12.30
N GLY A 259 13.33 -3.56 -12.46
CA GLY A 259 14.28 -3.31 -13.56
C GLY A 259 13.64 -2.82 -14.85
N GLN A 260 12.31 -2.87 -14.98
CA GLN A 260 11.62 -2.32 -16.16
C GLN A 260 11.90 -0.83 -16.30
N VAL A 261 12.24 -0.43 -17.55
CA VAL A 261 12.47 0.97 -17.91
C VAL A 261 11.18 1.54 -18.48
N LEU A 262 10.79 2.69 -18.00
CA LEU A 262 9.56 3.38 -18.39
C LEU A 262 9.90 4.77 -18.96
N ALA A 263 9.24 5.14 -20.05
CA ALA A 263 9.37 6.47 -20.65
C ALA A 263 8.58 7.48 -19.81
N ILE A 264 9.14 8.67 -19.61
CA ILE A 264 8.55 9.74 -18.79
C ILE A 264 7.77 10.68 -19.70
N SER A 265 6.50 10.96 -19.32
CA SER A 265 5.72 12.11 -19.80
C SER A 265 5.67 13.17 -18.70
N GLU A 266 6.09 14.40 -19.03
CA GLU A 266 6.03 15.54 -18.10
C GLU A 266 4.59 16.09 -17.98
N ALA A 267 4.30 16.78 -16.86
CA ALA A 267 2.99 17.36 -16.56
C ALA A 267 2.81 18.72 -17.28
#